data_eec9b12bc78ba32284b77425e445ff82
#
_entry.id   eec9b12bc78ba32284b77425e445ff82
#
_cell.length_a   1.000
_cell.length_b   1.000
_cell.length_c   1.000
_cell.angle_alpha   90.00
_cell.angle_beta   90.00
_cell.angle_gamma   90.00
#
_symmetry.space_group_name_H-M   'P 1'
#
loop_
_entity.id
_entity.type
_entity.pdbx_description
1 polymer ?
#
loop_
_entity_poly.entity_id
_entity_poly.type
_entity_poly.pdbx_seq_one_letter_code
_entity_poly.pdbx_strand_id
1 'polypeptide(L)'
;FQTGTGDLKNFFELNGNNLSHIKANGRNSIQNYVPWLNFCNEIIFVHNTFSSDEDIRFTIKNVNKAWWCFCPNANIYIENTLPDIERISKATENILIGTDSLASNEQLSVLSEIKKITNKFPAITLQQLLTWSTFNGAQALKMENKLGTLEKGKKPGLVLIENVDLQNQKITEKSQSKRVI
;
A
#
# COMPACT_ATOMS: atom_id res chain seq x y z
N PHE A 1 -2.88 20.64 -5.26
CA PHE A 1 -3.26 20.63 -6.67
C PHE A 1 -4.72 21.03 -6.87
N GLN A 2 -5.66 20.40 -6.18
CA GLN A 2 -7.08 20.57 -6.42
C GLN A 2 -7.56 22.00 -6.18
N THR A 3 -7.22 22.57 -5.04
CA THR A 3 -7.67 23.90 -4.60
C THR A 3 -6.57 24.97 -4.65
N GLY A 4 -5.30 24.56 -4.78
CA GLY A 4 -4.16 25.46 -4.67
C GLY A 4 -3.93 25.99 -3.26
N THR A 5 -4.42 25.28 -2.22
CA THR A 5 -4.29 25.61 -0.80
C THR A 5 -3.79 24.41 0.00
N GLY A 6 -3.49 24.59 1.28
CA GLY A 6 -3.12 23.54 2.21
C GLY A 6 -1.72 23.69 2.78
N ASP A 7 -1.39 22.86 3.76
CA ASP A 7 -0.19 22.97 4.59
C ASP A 7 1.11 22.90 3.79
N LEU A 8 1.16 22.07 2.77
CA LEU A 8 2.34 21.99 1.90
C LEU A 8 2.62 23.30 1.18
N LYS A 9 1.57 23.97 0.68
CA LYS A 9 1.72 25.30 0.07
C LYS A 9 2.21 26.31 1.09
N ASN A 10 1.57 26.36 2.27
CA ASN A 10 1.97 27.25 3.36
C ASN A 10 3.43 27.01 3.76
N PHE A 11 3.86 25.78 3.87
CA PHE A 11 5.26 25.42 4.16
C PHE A 11 6.22 25.99 3.10
N PHE A 12 5.93 25.83 1.82
CA PHE A 12 6.79 26.37 0.77
C PHE A 12 6.83 27.89 0.77
N GLU A 13 5.70 28.56 0.97
CA GLU A 13 5.62 30.03 1.04
C GLU A 13 6.39 30.58 2.25
N LEU A 14 6.29 29.92 3.42
CA LEU A 14 7.04 30.28 4.62
C LEU A 14 8.57 30.12 4.43
N ASN A 15 8.99 29.22 3.55
CA ASN A 15 10.40 29.05 3.18
C ASN A 15 10.84 29.92 2.00
N GLY A 16 10.07 30.95 1.65
CA GLY A 16 10.43 31.94 0.63
C GLY A 16 10.28 31.45 -0.83
N ASN A 17 9.59 30.32 -1.06
CA ASN A 17 9.38 29.83 -2.41
C ASN A 17 8.23 30.57 -3.10
N ASN A 18 8.47 31.04 -4.32
CA ASN A 18 7.42 31.63 -5.15
C ASN A 18 6.62 30.53 -5.84
N LEU A 19 5.35 30.35 -5.45
CA LEU A 19 4.43 29.36 -6.00
C LEU A 19 3.42 29.95 -6.99
N SER A 20 3.60 31.18 -7.48
CA SER A 20 2.69 31.85 -8.40
C SER A 20 2.44 31.08 -9.72
N HIS A 21 3.38 30.22 -10.11
CA HIS A 21 3.29 29.33 -11.27
C HIS A 21 2.41 28.10 -11.03
N ILE A 22 2.15 27.74 -9.77
CA ILE A 22 1.29 26.59 -9.41
C ILE A 22 -0.15 27.05 -9.35
N LYS A 23 -0.93 26.70 -10.34
CA LYS A 23 -2.35 27.01 -10.41
C LYS A 23 -3.18 25.81 -10.01
N ALA A 24 -4.23 26.05 -9.23
CA ALA A 24 -5.26 25.07 -8.96
C ALA A 24 -5.93 24.64 -10.29
N ASN A 25 -6.11 23.34 -10.47
CA ASN A 25 -6.69 22.80 -11.70
C ASN A 25 -7.88 21.85 -11.44
N GLY A 26 -8.38 21.82 -10.21
CA GLY A 26 -9.49 20.96 -9.79
C GLY A 26 -9.18 19.48 -9.70
N ARG A 27 -7.95 19.05 -10.03
CA ARG A 27 -7.52 17.64 -10.00
C ARG A 27 -6.75 17.35 -8.72
N ASN A 28 -6.92 16.14 -8.18
CA ASN A 28 -6.09 15.66 -7.08
C ASN A 28 -4.72 15.16 -7.56
N SER A 29 -3.91 14.63 -6.64
CA SER A 29 -2.56 14.18 -6.96
C SER A 29 -2.55 13.06 -8.00
N ILE A 30 -3.39 12.03 -7.86
CA ILE A 30 -3.46 10.91 -8.80
C ILE A 30 -3.83 11.41 -10.19
N GLN A 31 -4.88 12.21 -10.30
CA GLN A 31 -5.37 12.75 -11.58
C GLN A 31 -4.35 13.68 -12.24
N ASN A 32 -3.46 14.30 -11.47
CA ASN A 32 -2.38 15.11 -12.02
C ASN A 32 -1.20 14.28 -12.50
N TYR A 33 -0.77 13.26 -11.73
CA TYR A 33 0.46 12.55 -12.04
C TYR A 33 0.27 11.38 -13.02
N VAL A 34 -0.84 10.66 -12.97
CA VAL A 34 -1.08 9.49 -13.83
C VAL A 34 -0.89 9.80 -15.32
N PRO A 35 -1.35 10.93 -15.89
CA PRO A 35 -1.11 11.24 -17.29
C PRO A 35 0.37 11.38 -17.69
N TRP A 36 1.23 11.76 -16.73
CA TRP A 36 2.68 11.86 -16.94
C TRP A 36 3.40 10.52 -16.86
N LEU A 37 2.74 9.49 -16.33
CA LEU A 37 3.28 8.15 -16.11
C LEU A 37 2.82 7.14 -17.17
N ASN A 38 2.21 7.59 -18.26
CA ASN A 38 1.65 6.74 -19.31
C ASN A 38 2.69 5.89 -20.06
N PHE A 39 3.98 6.23 -19.95
CA PHE A 39 5.08 5.43 -20.47
C PHE A 39 5.43 4.23 -19.57
N CYS A 40 4.93 4.18 -18.35
CA CYS A 40 5.15 3.07 -17.43
C CYS A 40 4.14 1.95 -17.70
N ASN A 41 4.65 0.72 -17.84
CA ASN A 41 3.78 -0.45 -17.96
C ASN A 41 3.07 -0.79 -16.66
N GLU A 42 3.74 -0.58 -15.52
CA GLU A 42 3.21 -0.81 -14.18
C GLU A 42 3.61 0.32 -13.25
N ILE A 43 2.71 0.67 -12.33
CA ILE A 43 2.92 1.73 -11.34
C ILE A 43 2.52 1.21 -9.98
N ILE A 44 3.34 1.47 -8.96
CA ILE A 44 3.02 1.21 -7.56
C ILE A 44 2.60 2.53 -6.91
N PHE A 45 1.35 2.61 -6.49
CA PHE A 45 0.80 3.71 -5.72
C PHE A 45 0.92 3.37 -4.23
N VAL A 46 1.67 4.17 -3.48
CA VAL A 46 1.91 3.93 -2.05
C VAL A 46 1.01 4.81 -1.20
N HIS A 47 0.59 4.30 -0.05
CA HIS A 47 -0.32 4.91 0.95
C HIS A 47 -1.77 5.03 0.48
N ASN A 48 -2.07 5.96 -0.41
CA ASN A 48 -3.43 6.19 -0.99
C ASN A 48 -4.53 6.49 0.03
N THR A 49 -4.17 7.11 1.15
CA THR A 49 -5.04 7.33 2.32
C THR A 49 -6.32 8.06 1.97
N PHE A 50 -6.23 9.06 1.10
CA PHE A 50 -7.35 9.92 0.72
C PHE A 50 -7.87 9.69 -0.71
N SER A 51 -7.53 8.56 -1.33
CA SER A 51 -8.01 8.24 -2.67
C SER A 51 -9.51 7.97 -2.68
N SER A 52 -10.23 8.63 -3.57
CA SER A 52 -11.66 8.44 -3.78
C SER A 52 -11.97 7.29 -4.74
N ASP A 53 -13.24 6.90 -4.86
CA ASP A 53 -13.69 5.93 -5.87
C ASP A 53 -13.43 6.42 -7.29
N GLU A 54 -13.50 7.74 -7.51
CA GLU A 54 -13.18 8.34 -8.80
C GLU A 54 -11.69 8.17 -9.12
N ASP A 55 -10.81 8.33 -8.13
CA ASP A 55 -9.38 8.14 -8.30
C ASP A 55 -9.03 6.69 -8.62
N ILE A 56 -9.67 5.76 -7.94
CA ILE A 56 -9.48 4.32 -8.19
C ILE A 56 -9.92 3.98 -9.62
N ARG A 57 -11.13 4.40 -10.02
CA ARG A 57 -11.62 4.18 -11.39
C ARG A 57 -10.76 4.88 -12.44
N PHE A 58 -10.33 6.12 -12.17
CA PHE A 58 -9.46 6.87 -13.05
C PHE A 58 -8.12 6.14 -13.25
N THR A 59 -7.52 5.66 -12.16
CA THR A 59 -6.26 4.91 -12.20
C THR A 59 -6.40 3.62 -13.00
N ILE A 60 -7.40 2.80 -12.71
CA ILE A 60 -7.64 1.53 -13.42
C ILE A 60 -7.86 1.76 -14.92
N LYS A 61 -8.50 2.86 -15.30
CA LYS A 61 -8.74 3.21 -16.70
C LYS A 61 -7.48 3.68 -17.45
N ASN A 62 -6.56 4.36 -16.77
CA ASN A 62 -5.46 5.10 -17.41
C ASN A 62 -4.07 4.49 -17.17
N VAL A 63 -3.97 3.44 -16.38
CA VAL A 63 -2.73 2.73 -16.08
C VAL A 63 -2.87 1.26 -16.50
N ASN A 64 -1.93 0.74 -17.27
CA ASN A 64 -1.98 -0.65 -17.73
C ASN A 64 -2.04 -1.64 -16.58
N LYS A 65 -1.19 -1.45 -15.55
CA LYS A 65 -1.23 -2.20 -14.31
C LYS A 65 -0.90 -1.30 -13.13
N ALA A 66 -1.87 -1.07 -12.29
CA ALA A 66 -1.74 -0.32 -11.05
C ALA A 66 -1.64 -1.29 -9.87
N TRP A 67 -0.61 -1.13 -9.03
CA TRP A 67 -0.46 -1.78 -7.75
C TRP A 67 -0.74 -0.78 -6.63
N TRP A 68 -1.47 -1.21 -5.61
CA TRP A 68 -1.82 -0.39 -4.46
C TRP A 68 -1.09 -0.92 -3.23
N CYS A 69 -0.05 -0.20 -2.80
CA CYS A 69 0.79 -0.59 -1.66
C CYS A 69 0.34 0.15 -0.40
N PHE A 70 -0.08 -0.61 0.60
CA PHE A 70 -0.49 -0.07 1.89
C PHE A 70 0.62 -0.27 2.93
N CYS A 71 0.86 0.78 3.72
CA CYS A 71 1.81 0.80 4.82
C CYS A 71 1.05 1.26 6.09
N PRO A 72 0.19 0.42 6.69
CA PRO A 72 -0.74 0.81 7.74
C PRO A 72 -0.12 1.52 8.93
N ASN A 73 1.00 1.04 9.46
CA ASN A 73 1.66 1.69 10.59
C ASN A 73 2.16 3.09 10.22
N ALA A 74 2.78 3.24 9.04
CA ALA A 74 3.21 4.54 8.54
C ALA A 74 2.03 5.50 8.31
N ASN A 75 0.91 5.02 7.75
CA ASN A 75 -0.30 5.82 7.59
C ASN A 75 -0.84 6.33 8.93
N ILE A 76 -0.88 5.48 9.97
CA ILE A 76 -1.30 5.91 11.31
C ILE A 76 -0.31 6.93 11.88
N TYR A 77 0.99 6.71 11.72
CA TYR A 77 2.01 7.61 12.24
C TYR A 77 1.95 9.00 11.60
N ILE A 78 1.82 9.07 10.28
CA ILE A 78 1.87 10.33 9.52
C ILE A 78 0.53 11.06 9.54
N GLU A 79 -0.58 10.32 9.34
CA GLU A 79 -1.89 10.89 8.99
C GLU A 79 -2.97 10.54 10.03
N ASN A 80 -2.61 9.77 11.07
CA ASN A 80 -3.53 9.27 12.10
C ASN A 80 -4.78 8.58 11.52
N THR A 81 -4.68 8.01 10.32
CA THR A 81 -5.78 7.32 9.66
C THR A 81 -5.26 6.25 8.71
N LEU A 82 -6.13 5.32 8.33
CA LEU A 82 -5.85 4.29 7.33
C LEU A 82 -6.57 4.59 6.02
N PRO A 83 -5.98 4.24 4.87
CA PRO A 83 -6.73 4.15 3.62
C PRO A 83 -7.87 3.14 3.75
N ASP A 84 -8.93 3.33 2.97
CA ASP A 84 -10.02 2.36 2.90
C ASP A 84 -9.61 1.14 2.06
N ILE A 85 -8.82 0.26 2.71
CA ILE A 85 -8.24 -0.92 2.08
C ILE A 85 -9.34 -1.86 1.59
N GLU A 86 -10.43 -2.02 2.36
CA GLU A 86 -11.54 -2.87 1.97
C GLU A 86 -12.21 -2.39 0.67
N ARG A 87 -12.42 -1.07 0.55
CA ARG A 87 -12.98 -0.48 -0.67
C ARG A 87 -12.09 -0.69 -1.88
N ILE A 88 -10.78 -0.45 -1.73
CA ILE A 88 -9.83 -0.64 -2.83
C ILE A 88 -9.74 -2.12 -3.21
N SER A 89 -9.78 -3.05 -2.23
CA SER A 89 -9.72 -4.49 -2.49
C SER A 89 -10.95 -5.04 -3.24
N LYS A 90 -12.08 -4.34 -3.18
CA LYS A 90 -13.26 -4.66 -4.00
C LYS A 90 -13.10 -4.24 -5.46
N ALA A 91 -12.22 -3.28 -5.74
CA ALA A 91 -12.01 -2.77 -7.09
C ALA A 91 -10.84 -3.45 -7.82
N THR A 92 -9.87 -4.02 -7.10
CA THR A 92 -8.69 -4.65 -7.68
C THR A 92 -8.07 -5.69 -6.74
N GLU A 93 -7.43 -6.71 -7.32
CA GLU A 93 -6.62 -7.69 -6.60
C GLU A 93 -5.13 -7.30 -6.52
N ASN A 94 -4.71 -6.25 -7.24
CA ASN A 94 -3.33 -5.79 -7.30
C ASN A 94 -2.96 -4.97 -6.04
N ILE A 95 -2.98 -5.61 -4.88
CA ILE A 95 -2.68 -5.00 -3.60
C ILE A 95 -1.37 -5.54 -3.04
N LEU A 96 -0.61 -4.66 -2.40
CA LEU A 96 0.66 -4.95 -1.74
C LEU A 96 0.60 -4.48 -0.29
N ILE A 97 1.41 -5.12 0.56
CA ILE A 97 1.68 -4.65 1.92
C ILE A 97 3.15 -4.29 2.00
N GLY A 98 3.44 -3.06 2.40
CA GLY A 98 4.78 -2.54 2.67
C GLY A 98 4.86 -1.99 4.09
N THR A 99 6.07 -1.71 4.55
CA THR A 99 6.33 -1.18 5.91
C THR A 99 6.65 0.31 5.91
N ASP A 100 6.96 0.86 4.74
CA ASP A 100 7.65 2.16 4.64
C ASP A 100 9.00 2.13 5.39
N SER A 101 9.56 3.27 5.73
CA SER A 101 10.85 3.40 6.40
C SER A 101 10.73 3.47 7.93
N LEU A 102 11.84 3.31 8.65
CA LEU A 102 11.90 3.54 10.10
C LEU A 102 11.68 5.02 10.49
N ALA A 103 11.65 5.94 9.53
CA ALA A 103 11.30 7.34 9.81
C ALA A 103 9.79 7.52 10.06
N SER A 104 8.97 6.60 9.58
CA SER A 104 7.50 6.62 9.69
C SER A 104 6.93 5.35 10.32
N ASN A 105 7.78 4.44 10.80
CA ASN A 105 7.36 3.17 11.39
C ASN A 105 8.31 2.77 12.53
N GLU A 106 7.77 2.15 13.58
CA GLU A 106 8.58 1.67 14.71
C GLU A 106 9.39 0.41 14.36
N GLN A 107 8.96 -0.35 13.35
CA GLN A 107 9.60 -1.60 12.95
C GLN A 107 9.31 -1.96 11.48
N LEU A 108 10.26 -2.64 10.83
CA LEU A 108 10.07 -3.15 9.47
C LEU A 108 9.49 -4.57 9.51
N SER A 109 8.25 -4.69 9.94
CA SER A 109 7.57 -5.98 10.12
C SER A 109 6.26 -6.03 9.33
N VAL A 110 6.26 -6.80 8.25
CA VAL A 110 5.04 -7.05 7.45
C VAL A 110 3.94 -7.70 8.30
N LEU A 111 4.28 -8.55 9.27
CA LEU A 111 3.29 -9.12 10.18
C LEU A 111 2.61 -8.04 11.05
N SER A 112 3.35 -7.01 11.46
CA SER A 112 2.77 -5.87 12.19
C SER A 112 1.77 -5.11 11.33
N GLU A 113 2.06 -4.92 10.04
CA GLU A 113 1.13 -4.30 9.10
C GLU A 113 -0.14 -5.14 8.92
N ILE A 114 0.02 -6.46 8.76
CA ILE A 114 -1.10 -7.41 8.68
C ILE A 114 -2.01 -7.32 9.92
N LYS A 115 -1.44 -7.25 11.13
CA LYS A 115 -2.23 -7.09 12.37
C LYS A 115 -3.09 -5.82 12.33
N LYS A 116 -2.54 -4.69 11.89
CA LYS A 116 -3.30 -3.44 11.75
C LYS A 116 -4.48 -3.58 10.79
N ILE A 117 -4.26 -4.24 9.63
CA ILE A 117 -5.33 -4.49 8.65
C ILE A 117 -6.38 -5.43 9.25
N THR A 118 -5.98 -6.55 9.84
CA THR A 118 -6.91 -7.54 10.43
C THR A 118 -7.82 -6.92 11.48
N ASN A 119 -7.28 -6.05 12.33
CA ASN A 119 -8.05 -5.39 13.39
C ASN A 119 -9.05 -4.37 12.85
N LYS A 120 -8.69 -3.65 11.79
CA LYS A 120 -9.53 -2.58 11.24
C LYS A 120 -10.53 -3.06 10.20
N PHE A 121 -10.16 -4.08 9.42
CA PHE A 121 -10.91 -4.59 8.27
C PHE A 121 -11.13 -6.10 8.40
N PRO A 122 -12.03 -6.55 9.28
CA PRO A 122 -12.23 -7.97 9.57
C PRO A 122 -12.80 -8.79 8.40
N ALA A 123 -13.31 -8.14 7.36
CA ALA A 123 -13.77 -8.78 6.14
C ALA A 123 -12.62 -9.21 5.21
N ILE A 124 -11.43 -8.66 5.39
CA ILE A 124 -10.25 -9.05 4.62
C ILE A 124 -9.72 -10.38 5.18
N THR A 125 -9.68 -11.39 4.32
CA THR A 125 -9.30 -12.75 4.73
C THR A 125 -7.80 -12.91 4.93
N LEU A 126 -7.39 -13.88 5.75
CA LEU A 126 -5.98 -14.25 5.92
C LEU A 126 -5.33 -14.61 4.57
N GLN A 127 -6.05 -15.32 3.70
CA GLN A 127 -5.55 -15.67 2.38
C GLN A 127 -5.20 -14.43 1.54
N GLN A 128 -6.06 -13.41 1.55
CA GLN A 128 -5.77 -12.14 0.86
C GLN A 128 -4.53 -11.46 1.43
N LEU A 129 -4.44 -11.35 2.76
CA LEU A 129 -3.29 -10.72 3.44
C LEU A 129 -1.97 -11.43 3.12
N LEU A 130 -1.97 -12.75 3.11
CA LEU A 130 -0.79 -13.53 2.75
C LEU A 130 -0.42 -13.36 1.26
N THR A 131 -1.40 -13.36 0.37
CA THR A 131 -1.18 -13.11 -1.07
C THR A 131 -0.57 -11.72 -1.29
N TRP A 132 -1.13 -10.68 -0.67
CA TRP A 132 -0.66 -9.29 -0.79
C TRP A 132 0.75 -9.09 -0.26
N SER A 133 1.12 -9.82 0.80
CA SER A 133 2.44 -9.71 1.43
C SER A 133 3.52 -10.62 0.84
N THR A 134 3.16 -11.51 -0.10
CA THR A 134 4.11 -12.48 -0.70
C THR A 134 4.03 -12.47 -2.22
N PHE A 135 3.05 -13.14 -2.81
CA PHE A 135 2.92 -13.35 -4.25
C PHE A 135 2.77 -12.04 -5.02
N ASN A 136 1.87 -11.17 -4.59
CA ASN A 136 1.67 -9.87 -5.25
C ASN A 136 2.93 -9.00 -5.17
N GLY A 137 3.62 -9.00 -4.03
CA GLY A 137 4.90 -8.30 -3.88
C GLY A 137 5.96 -8.79 -4.87
N ALA A 138 6.07 -10.12 -5.01
CA ALA A 138 6.98 -10.71 -5.98
C ALA A 138 6.62 -10.33 -7.43
N GLN A 139 5.33 -10.35 -7.78
CA GLN A 139 4.86 -9.93 -9.11
C GLN A 139 5.16 -8.45 -9.40
N ALA A 140 4.84 -7.56 -8.47
CA ALA A 140 5.07 -6.13 -8.65
C ALA A 140 6.55 -5.78 -8.83
N LEU A 141 7.44 -6.57 -8.23
CA LEU A 141 8.89 -6.43 -8.35
C LEU A 141 9.52 -7.28 -9.46
N LYS A 142 8.69 -7.97 -10.27
CA LYS A 142 9.16 -8.89 -11.35
C LYS A 142 10.05 -10.03 -10.84
N MET A 143 9.78 -10.51 -9.65
CA MET A 143 10.53 -11.59 -8.98
C MET A 143 9.71 -12.87 -8.79
N GLU A 144 8.51 -12.96 -9.36
CA GLU A 144 7.56 -14.08 -9.20
C GLU A 144 8.13 -15.42 -9.69
N ASN A 145 9.11 -15.41 -10.59
CA ASN A 145 9.83 -16.61 -11.03
C ASN A 145 10.79 -17.18 -9.97
N LYS A 146 11.10 -16.39 -8.92
CA LYS A 146 12.06 -16.77 -7.87
C LYS A 146 11.45 -16.80 -6.48
N LEU A 147 10.46 -15.92 -6.24
CA LEU A 147 9.90 -15.62 -4.92
C LEU A 147 8.37 -15.66 -4.94
N GLY A 148 7.75 -15.43 -3.79
CA GLY A 148 6.32 -15.23 -3.61
C GLY A 148 5.49 -16.49 -3.43
N THR A 149 5.97 -17.65 -3.87
CA THR A 149 5.28 -18.94 -3.70
C THR A 149 6.25 -20.07 -3.37
N LEU A 150 5.74 -21.16 -2.76
CA LEU A 150 6.51 -22.34 -2.41
C LEU A 150 6.47 -23.39 -3.54
N GLU A 151 6.80 -22.97 -4.75
CA GLU A 151 6.82 -23.84 -5.93
C GLU A 151 8.22 -24.41 -6.19
N LYS A 152 8.27 -25.56 -6.85
CA LYS A 152 9.53 -26.21 -7.24
C LYS A 152 10.36 -25.27 -8.13
N GLY A 153 11.61 -25.05 -7.76
CA GLY A 153 12.55 -24.20 -8.47
C GLY A 153 12.64 -22.77 -7.92
N LYS A 154 11.72 -22.37 -7.05
CA LYS A 154 11.79 -21.07 -6.34
C LYS A 154 12.54 -21.20 -5.00
N LYS A 155 13.08 -20.09 -4.53
CA LYS A 155 13.80 -19.97 -3.25
C LYS A 155 13.30 -18.77 -2.44
N PRO A 156 12.01 -18.75 -2.06
CA PRO A 156 11.42 -17.59 -1.39
C PRO A 156 11.86 -17.43 0.07
N GLY A 157 12.51 -18.43 0.66
CA GLY A 157 12.65 -18.56 2.10
C GLY A 157 11.37 -19.07 2.75
N LEU A 158 11.45 -19.41 4.04
CA LEU A 158 10.29 -19.84 4.84
C LEU A 158 10.17 -18.97 6.08
N VAL A 159 8.98 -18.47 6.31
CA VAL A 159 8.59 -17.74 7.54
C VAL A 159 7.47 -18.51 8.20
N LEU A 160 7.70 -18.96 9.42
CA LEU A 160 6.66 -19.51 10.28
C LEU A 160 5.94 -18.39 11.00
N ILE A 161 4.61 -18.41 10.98
CA ILE A 161 3.78 -17.53 11.81
C ILE A 161 3.15 -18.38 12.92
N GLU A 162 3.53 -18.11 14.16
CA GLU A 162 3.04 -18.79 15.35
C GLU A 162 1.85 -18.04 15.95
N ASN A 163 1.06 -18.74 16.81
CA ASN A 163 -0.09 -18.18 17.51
C ASN A 163 -1.18 -17.59 16.58
N VAL A 164 -1.38 -18.23 15.44
CA VAL A 164 -2.49 -17.92 14.52
C VAL A 164 -3.76 -18.58 15.05
N ASP A 165 -4.88 -17.89 15.01
CA ASP A 165 -6.20 -18.49 15.22
C ASP A 165 -6.58 -19.28 13.95
N LEU A 166 -6.26 -20.59 13.95
CA LEU A 166 -6.53 -21.47 12.83
C LEU A 166 -8.03 -21.75 12.64
N GLN A 167 -8.82 -21.70 13.69
CA GLN A 167 -10.26 -21.95 13.62
C GLN A 167 -10.96 -20.83 12.85
N ASN A 168 -10.59 -19.58 13.13
CA ASN A 168 -11.16 -18.39 12.48
C ASN A 168 -10.29 -17.86 11.34
N GLN A 169 -9.16 -18.52 11.04
CA GLN A 169 -8.18 -18.12 10.01
C GLN A 169 -7.75 -16.65 10.16
N LYS A 170 -7.30 -16.27 11.37
CA LYS A 170 -6.93 -14.87 11.68
C LYS A 170 -5.55 -14.78 12.33
N ILE A 171 -4.84 -13.73 11.93
CA ILE A 171 -3.68 -13.25 12.67
C ILE A 171 -4.19 -12.59 13.96
N THR A 172 -3.52 -12.87 15.07
CA THR A 172 -3.84 -12.32 16.39
C THR A 172 -2.76 -11.37 16.88
N GLU A 173 -3.02 -10.60 17.92
CA GLU A 173 -1.99 -9.77 18.56
C GLU A 173 -0.79 -10.60 19.07
N LYS A 174 -1.03 -11.85 19.47
CA LYS A 174 0.00 -12.79 19.94
C LYS A 174 0.79 -13.44 18.81
N SER A 175 0.35 -13.29 17.55
CA SER A 175 1.03 -13.90 16.42
C SER A 175 2.45 -13.34 16.28
N GLN A 176 3.41 -14.21 16.01
CA GLN A 176 4.82 -13.88 15.85
C GLN A 176 5.36 -14.53 14.58
N SER A 177 6.28 -13.87 13.92
CA SER A 177 6.94 -14.41 12.73
C SER A 177 8.37 -14.81 13.06
N LYS A 178 8.76 -15.98 12.55
CA LYS A 178 10.12 -16.52 12.68
C LYS A 178 10.61 -17.00 11.32
N ARG A 179 11.74 -16.49 10.88
CA ARG A 179 12.40 -17.02 9.69
C ARG A 179 12.93 -18.42 10.00
N VAL A 180 12.61 -19.38 9.14
CA VAL A 180 13.02 -20.79 9.29
C VAL A 180 14.20 -21.10 8.37
N ILE A 181 14.14 -20.61 7.13
CA ILE A 181 15.17 -20.77 6.09
C ILE A 181 15.38 -19.43 5.38
#